data_35d9098497b867bfdc9fc5aeb01fa1e9
#
_entry.id   35d9098497b867bfdc9fc5aeb01fa1e9
#
_cell.length_a   1.000
_cell.length_b   1.000
_cell.length_c   1.000
_cell.angle_alpha   90.00
_cell.angle_beta   90.00
_cell.angle_gamma   90.00
#
_symmetry.space_group_name_H-M   'P 1'
#
loop_
_entity.id
_entity.type
_entity.pdbx_description
1 polymer ?
#
loop_
_entity_poly.entity_id
_entity_poly.type
_entity_poly.pdbx_seq_one_letter_code
_entity_poly.pdbx_strand_id
1 'polypeptide(L)'
;MTSTNATISPVIDLNRTGLICISNKTNKVDSSSDISTMSTYYPSTVAEGDPNKGIYMTKKVALSQGATAIQVLFDAVVMSESNIKVMYKTLRTDSAESFEDIEWTYFNTSGIPDSTVPLSKTRTDFKEYKYFVGQNSAGAGTELPEFNSLAIKVIFQTSNSSLPPMIKDFRAIAFQA
;
A
#
# COMPACT_ATOMS: atom_id res chain seq x y z
N MET A 1 -8.79 16.07 14.59
CA MET A 1 -8.14 16.12 13.28
C MET A 1 -8.07 17.58 12.86
N THR A 2 -6.89 18.04 12.52
CA THR A 2 -6.72 19.41 12.00
C THR A 2 -6.11 19.27 10.60
N SER A 3 -6.70 19.95 9.64
CA SER A 3 -6.08 20.12 8.34
C SER A 3 -5.24 21.39 8.36
N THR A 4 -3.98 21.30 7.93
CA THR A 4 -3.10 22.45 7.76
C THR A 4 -3.34 23.18 6.44
N ASN A 5 -4.18 22.63 5.58
CA ASN A 5 -4.56 23.21 4.31
C ASN A 5 -6.08 23.41 4.24
N ALA A 6 -6.50 24.68 4.05
CA ALA A 6 -7.92 25.05 4.01
C ALA A 6 -8.71 24.43 2.83
N THR A 7 -8.02 23.92 1.82
CA THR A 7 -8.65 23.29 0.65
C THR A 7 -8.85 21.79 0.82
N ILE A 8 -8.37 21.20 1.92
CA ILE A 8 -8.44 19.76 2.16
C ILE A 8 -9.10 19.51 3.51
N SER A 9 -10.25 18.87 3.48
CA SER A 9 -10.92 18.41 4.69
C SER A 9 -10.65 16.92 4.90
N PRO A 10 -10.10 16.53 6.05
CA PRO A 10 -10.03 15.12 6.40
C PRO A 10 -11.46 14.60 6.60
N VAL A 11 -11.80 13.51 5.94
CA VAL A 11 -13.08 12.83 6.08
C VAL A 11 -12.86 11.52 6.80
N ILE A 12 -13.50 11.32 7.94
CA ILE A 12 -13.59 10.01 8.60
C ILE A 12 -15.03 9.54 8.40
N ASP A 13 -15.18 8.45 7.70
CA ASP A 13 -16.45 7.71 7.67
C ASP A 13 -16.47 6.74 8.84
N LEU A 14 -17.20 7.11 9.89
CA LEU A 14 -17.31 6.28 11.11
C LEU A 14 -18.14 5.02 10.89
N ASN A 15 -18.89 4.94 9.79
CA ASN A 15 -19.68 3.74 9.45
C ASN A 15 -18.88 2.74 8.59
N ARG A 16 -17.71 3.15 8.16
CA ARG A 16 -16.81 2.34 7.33
C ARG A 16 -15.40 2.50 7.85
N THR A 17 -14.84 1.44 8.38
CA THR A 17 -13.42 1.41 8.73
C THR A 17 -12.60 1.44 7.45
N GLY A 18 -12.21 2.62 7.02
CA GLY A 18 -11.43 2.83 5.81
C GLY A 18 -10.31 3.82 6.05
N LEU A 19 -9.24 3.70 5.28
CA LEU A 19 -8.18 4.69 5.22
C LEU A 19 -8.41 5.58 4.00
N ILE A 20 -8.57 6.88 4.24
CA ILE A 20 -8.60 7.89 3.19
C ILE A 20 -7.32 8.69 3.30
N CYS A 21 -6.45 8.58 2.30
CA CYS A 21 -5.29 9.44 2.18
C CYS A 21 -5.64 10.65 1.31
N ILE A 22 -5.62 11.82 1.92
CA ILE A 22 -5.83 13.07 1.21
C ILE A 22 -4.57 13.91 1.38
N SER A 23 -3.90 14.16 0.27
CA SER A 23 -2.80 15.10 0.19
C SER A 23 -2.87 15.84 -1.14
N ASN A 24 -2.72 17.14 -1.11
CA ASN A 24 -2.69 17.94 -2.34
C ASN A 24 -1.44 17.70 -3.20
N LYS A 25 -0.47 16.95 -2.68
CA LYS A 25 0.73 16.50 -3.40
C LYS A 25 0.78 14.99 -3.65
N THR A 26 -0.29 14.26 -3.37
CA THR A 26 -0.43 12.84 -3.74
C THR A 26 -0.43 12.65 -5.26
N ASN A 27 -0.49 13.71 -6.00
CA ASN A 27 -0.77 13.74 -7.44
C ASN A 27 0.44 13.53 -8.31
N LYS A 28 1.63 13.77 -7.85
CA LYS A 28 2.81 13.63 -8.70
C LYS A 28 3.69 12.53 -8.14
N VAL A 29 3.78 11.47 -8.91
CA VAL A 29 4.99 10.67 -8.88
C VAL A 29 6.06 11.60 -9.43
N ASP A 30 6.80 12.23 -8.56
CA ASP A 30 8.03 12.84 -8.98
C ASP A 30 8.90 11.71 -9.55
N SER A 31 9.19 11.78 -10.83
CA SER A 31 10.03 10.79 -11.52
C SER A 31 11.43 10.67 -10.92
N SER A 32 11.83 11.65 -10.11
CA SER A 32 13.13 11.69 -9.42
C SER A 32 13.14 10.94 -8.08
N SER A 33 12.00 10.55 -7.54
CA SER A 33 11.94 9.87 -6.22
C SER A 33 11.65 8.39 -6.39
N ASP A 34 12.60 7.56 -6.07
CA ASP A 34 12.42 6.12 -6.04
C ASP A 34 11.53 5.72 -4.85
N ILE A 35 10.32 5.27 -5.14
CA ILE A 35 9.35 4.84 -4.14
C ILE A 35 9.81 3.57 -3.42
N SER A 36 10.67 2.77 -4.05
CA SER A 36 11.19 1.52 -3.48
C SER A 36 12.12 1.78 -2.30
N THR A 37 12.88 2.86 -2.35
CA THR A 37 13.85 3.23 -1.31
C THR A 37 13.25 4.00 -0.14
N MET A 38 12.01 4.47 -0.23
CA MET A 38 11.34 5.17 0.87
C MET A 38 11.02 4.20 2.00
N SER A 39 11.87 4.13 3.00
CA SER A 39 11.72 3.26 4.18
C SER A 39 10.86 3.89 5.29
N THR A 40 10.71 5.21 5.30
CA THR A 40 10.04 5.95 6.38
C THR A 40 8.93 6.85 5.82
N TYR A 41 7.93 7.09 6.67
CA TYR A 41 6.90 8.09 6.44
C TYR A 41 7.35 9.41 7.05
N TYR A 42 7.38 10.46 6.25
CA TYR A 42 7.68 11.82 6.71
C TYR A 42 6.39 12.59 6.93
N PRO A 43 6.11 13.08 8.14
CA PRO A 43 4.96 13.94 8.37
C PRO A 43 5.14 15.25 7.59
N SER A 44 4.04 15.82 7.12
CA SER A 44 4.07 17.13 6.49
C SER A 44 4.45 18.21 7.49
N THR A 45 5.50 18.94 7.17
CA THR A 45 5.94 20.13 7.93
C THR A 45 5.69 21.42 7.14
N VAL A 46 5.11 21.32 5.96
CA VAL A 46 4.91 22.43 5.01
C VAL A 46 3.44 22.81 4.97
N ALA A 47 3.15 24.11 5.14
CA ALA A 47 1.77 24.62 5.21
C ALA A 47 0.96 24.36 3.91
N GLU A 48 1.64 24.27 2.77
CA GLU A 48 1.02 24.01 1.46
C GLU A 48 0.67 22.53 1.25
N GLY A 49 0.99 21.66 2.21
CA GLY A 49 0.72 20.23 2.17
C GLY A 49 1.98 19.38 2.14
N ASP A 50 1.78 18.09 2.25
CA ASP A 50 2.86 17.11 2.28
C ASP A 50 3.54 16.99 0.91
N PRO A 51 4.86 17.24 0.79
CA PRO A 51 5.59 17.02 -0.45
C PRO A 51 5.76 15.53 -0.78
N ASN A 52 5.54 14.66 0.19
CA ASN A 52 5.65 13.23 -0.01
C ASN A 52 4.40 12.67 -0.68
N LYS A 53 4.56 11.51 -1.29
CA LYS A 53 3.44 10.75 -1.85
C LYS A 53 2.54 10.27 -0.72
N GLY A 54 1.27 10.07 -1.00
CA GLY A 54 0.36 9.42 -0.06
C GLY A 54 0.78 7.98 0.17
N ILE A 55 1.44 7.70 1.28
CA ILE A 55 1.99 6.39 1.60
C ILE A 55 1.39 5.91 2.91
N TYR A 56 0.86 4.71 2.88
CA TYR A 56 0.51 3.96 4.07
C TYR A 56 1.48 2.80 4.24
N MET A 57 2.07 2.68 5.42
CA MET A 57 2.93 1.56 5.77
C MET A 57 2.42 0.90 7.04
N THR A 58 2.34 -0.42 7.02
CA THR A 58 2.13 -1.17 8.27
C THR A 58 3.38 -1.09 9.13
N LYS A 59 3.21 -1.26 10.43
CA LYS A 59 4.35 -1.60 11.29
C LYS A 59 4.92 -2.97 10.89
N LYS A 60 6.14 -3.26 11.33
CA LYS A 60 6.68 -4.63 11.28
C LYS A 60 5.72 -5.57 11.98
N VAL A 61 5.28 -6.57 11.28
CA VAL A 61 4.48 -7.68 11.81
C VAL A 61 5.41 -8.85 12.01
N ALA A 62 5.56 -9.32 13.25
CA ALA A 62 6.30 -10.52 13.57
C ALA A 62 5.34 -11.71 13.58
N LEU A 63 5.74 -12.79 12.92
CA LEU A 63 4.99 -14.03 12.83
C LEU A 63 5.51 -15.01 13.88
N SER A 64 4.62 -15.81 14.45
CA SER A 64 4.98 -16.89 15.37
C SER A 64 5.57 -18.11 14.66
N GLN A 65 5.30 -18.25 13.39
CA GLN A 65 5.82 -19.30 12.50
C GLN A 65 6.26 -18.68 11.19
N GLY A 66 7.23 -19.31 10.53
CA GLY A 66 7.69 -18.89 9.21
C GLY A 66 6.57 -18.98 8.16
N ALA A 67 6.63 -18.08 7.20
CA ALA A 67 5.73 -18.06 6.06
C ALA A 67 6.50 -17.97 4.75
N THR A 68 5.89 -18.45 3.66
CA THR A 68 6.48 -18.47 2.31
C THR A 68 5.62 -17.76 1.28
N ALA A 69 4.49 -17.21 1.69
CA ALA A 69 3.58 -16.49 0.82
C ALA A 69 2.85 -15.34 1.56
N ILE A 70 2.49 -14.31 0.82
CA ILE A 70 1.74 -13.15 1.31
C ILE A 70 0.57 -12.89 0.38
N GLN A 71 -0.59 -12.65 0.97
CA GLN A 71 -1.76 -12.14 0.28
C GLN A 71 -2.21 -10.83 0.92
N VAL A 72 -2.47 -9.83 0.09
CA VAL A 72 -3.06 -8.55 0.51
C VAL A 72 -4.39 -8.37 -0.22
N LEU A 73 -5.41 -8.02 0.54
CA LEU A 73 -6.75 -7.74 0.03
C LEU A 73 -7.25 -6.43 0.63
N PHE A 74 -7.90 -5.65 -0.17
CA PHE A 74 -8.65 -4.48 0.28
C PHE A 74 -9.68 -4.08 -0.78
N ASP A 75 -10.70 -3.39 -0.34
CA ASP A 75 -11.61 -2.71 -1.25
C ASP A 75 -11.10 -1.30 -1.53
N ALA A 76 -11.10 -0.89 -2.79
CA ALA A 76 -10.66 0.43 -3.18
C ALA A 76 -11.59 1.11 -4.18
N VAL A 77 -11.57 2.44 -4.12
CA VAL A 77 -12.06 3.31 -5.19
C VAL A 77 -10.85 3.87 -5.91
N VAL A 78 -10.72 3.51 -7.18
CA VAL A 78 -9.67 4.01 -8.07
C VAL A 78 -10.33 4.53 -9.34
N MET A 79 -10.21 5.82 -9.59
CA MET A 79 -10.77 6.49 -10.76
C MET A 79 -9.70 6.69 -11.84
N SER A 80 -10.09 7.19 -13.01
CA SER A 80 -9.22 7.29 -14.19
C SER A 80 -7.89 8.02 -13.97
N GLU A 81 -7.86 8.96 -13.04
CA GLU A 81 -6.69 9.80 -12.74
C GLU A 81 -5.94 9.35 -11.47
N SER A 82 -6.38 8.25 -10.88
CA SER A 82 -5.79 7.72 -9.65
C SER A 82 -5.27 6.29 -9.83
N ASN A 83 -4.33 5.92 -8.97
CA ASN A 83 -3.72 4.61 -8.98
C ASN A 83 -3.30 4.21 -7.56
N ILE A 84 -3.20 2.91 -7.33
CA ILE A 84 -2.68 2.34 -6.09
C ILE A 84 -1.58 1.35 -6.47
N LYS A 85 -0.44 1.46 -5.79
CA LYS A 85 0.64 0.47 -5.89
C LYS A 85 0.88 -0.15 -4.53
N VAL A 86 1.17 -1.44 -4.52
CA VAL A 86 1.43 -2.18 -3.28
C VAL A 86 2.81 -2.79 -3.33
N MET A 87 3.52 -2.66 -2.21
CA MET A 87 4.84 -3.23 -2.01
C MET A 87 4.87 -3.98 -0.69
N TYR A 88 5.80 -4.89 -0.58
CA TYR A 88 6.07 -5.63 0.64
C TYR A 88 7.57 -5.67 0.93
N LYS A 89 7.93 -5.94 2.16
CA LYS A 89 9.26 -6.40 2.54
C LYS A 89 9.15 -7.48 3.60
N THR A 90 10.06 -8.41 3.55
CA THR A 90 10.10 -9.57 4.45
C THR A 90 11.48 -9.72 5.04
N LEU A 91 11.56 -10.09 6.31
CA LEU A 91 12.80 -10.51 6.94
C LEU A 91 12.83 -12.03 7.01
N ARG A 92 13.84 -12.61 6.37
CA ARG A 92 14.07 -14.05 6.38
C ARG A 92 14.38 -14.52 7.80
N THR A 93 14.01 -15.75 8.08
CA THR A 93 14.21 -16.38 9.38
C THR A 93 15.70 -16.52 9.73
N ASP A 94 16.55 -16.68 8.72
CA ASP A 94 17.99 -16.91 8.83
C ASP A 94 18.84 -15.64 8.57
N SER A 95 18.19 -14.47 8.38
CA SER A 95 18.91 -13.23 8.07
C SER A 95 19.39 -12.52 9.33
N ALA A 96 20.62 -12.05 9.29
CA ALA A 96 21.18 -11.14 10.28
C ALA A 96 20.94 -9.65 9.93
N GLU A 97 20.26 -9.37 8.83
CA GLU A 97 19.99 -8.02 8.33
C GLU A 97 18.96 -7.31 9.21
N SER A 98 19.11 -6.00 9.34
CA SER A 98 18.09 -5.20 10.02
C SER A 98 16.84 -5.08 9.14
N PHE A 99 15.66 -5.27 9.75
CA PHE A 99 14.39 -5.10 9.03
C PHE A 99 14.24 -3.72 8.38
N GLU A 100 14.83 -2.70 8.99
CA GLU A 100 14.75 -1.32 8.49
C GLU A 100 15.52 -1.14 7.17
N ASP A 101 16.61 -1.89 7.00
CA ASP A 101 17.51 -1.78 5.85
C ASP A 101 17.04 -2.60 4.64
N ILE A 102 16.05 -3.47 4.83
CA ILE A 102 15.50 -4.28 3.74
C ILE A 102 14.75 -3.40 2.76
N GLU A 103 15.07 -3.56 1.48
CA GLU A 103 14.40 -2.85 0.39
C GLU A 103 12.96 -3.33 0.18
N TRP A 104 12.11 -2.40 -0.27
CA TRP A 104 10.74 -2.70 -0.62
C TRP A 104 10.63 -3.34 -2.00
N THR A 105 9.89 -4.42 -2.08
CA THR A 105 9.63 -5.15 -3.34
C THR A 105 8.19 -4.94 -3.78
N TYR A 106 7.97 -4.71 -5.07
CA TYR A 106 6.62 -4.62 -5.61
C TYR A 106 5.91 -5.97 -5.61
N PHE A 107 4.62 -5.95 -5.29
CA PHE A 107 3.76 -7.03 -5.72
C PHE A 107 3.68 -7.01 -7.25
N ASN A 108 3.71 -8.17 -7.87
CA ASN A 108 3.77 -8.30 -9.33
C ASN A 108 4.88 -7.43 -9.94
N THR A 109 4.75 -7.06 -11.20
CA THR A 109 5.83 -6.33 -11.91
C THR A 109 6.00 -4.88 -11.45
N SER A 110 4.96 -4.26 -10.91
CA SER A 110 4.98 -2.81 -10.60
C SER A 110 4.00 -2.39 -9.50
N GLY A 111 3.65 -3.31 -8.62
CA GLY A 111 2.70 -3.06 -7.54
C GLY A 111 1.24 -3.04 -7.99
N ILE A 112 0.95 -3.65 -9.14
CA ILE A 112 -0.41 -3.80 -9.67
C ILE A 112 -1.11 -5.03 -9.07
N PRO A 113 -2.45 -5.08 -9.04
CA PRO A 113 -3.18 -6.25 -8.57
C PRO A 113 -3.01 -7.48 -9.48
N ASP A 114 -3.33 -8.66 -8.95
CA ASP A 114 -3.21 -9.94 -9.65
C ASP A 114 -4.08 -10.03 -10.91
N SER A 115 -5.16 -9.28 -10.92
CA SER A 115 -6.08 -9.20 -12.07
C SER A 115 -6.47 -7.76 -12.33
N THR A 116 -6.80 -7.48 -13.58
CA THR A 116 -7.31 -6.16 -13.97
C THR A 116 -8.62 -5.85 -13.24
N VAL A 117 -8.62 -4.78 -12.46
CA VAL A 117 -9.81 -4.28 -11.77
C VAL A 117 -10.38 -3.11 -12.55
N PRO A 118 -11.67 -3.13 -12.92
CA PRO A 118 -12.29 -2.02 -13.61
C PRO A 118 -12.28 -0.74 -12.76
N LEU A 119 -12.07 0.40 -13.39
CA LEU A 119 -12.09 1.69 -12.70
C LEU A 119 -13.44 1.94 -12.01
N SER A 120 -13.39 2.58 -10.87
CA SER A 120 -14.57 2.98 -10.12
C SER A 120 -15.31 4.11 -10.83
N LYS A 121 -16.63 4.02 -10.88
CA LYS A 121 -17.49 5.03 -11.52
C LYS A 121 -17.85 6.17 -10.57
N THR A 122 -17.91 5.89 -9.29
CA THR A 122 -18.28 6.84 -8.23
C THR A 122 -17.37 6.66 -7.01
N ARG A 123 -17.39 7.61 -6.08
CA ARG A 123 -16.64 7.54 -4.81
C ARG A 123 -17.15 6.46 -3.84
N THR A 124 -18.26 5.82 -4.15
CA THR A 124 -18.85 4.74 -3.36
C THR A 124 -18.71 3.38 -4.04
N ASP A 125 -18.18 3.36 -5.27
CA ASP A 125 -18.01 2.15 -6.07
C ASP A 125 -16.68 1.47 -5.68
N PHE A 126 -16.66 0.86 -4.51
CA PHE A 126 -15.52 0.09 -4.02
C PHE A 126 -15.44 -1.24 -4.77
N LYS A 127 -14.24 -1.60 -5.17
CA LYS A 127 -13.91 -2.86 -5.84
C LYS A 127 -12.81 -3.58 -5.09
N GLU A 128 -12.87 -4.90 -5.07
CA GLU A 128 -11.85 -5.72 -4.43
C GLU A 128 -10.55 -5.71 -5.26
N TYR A 129 -9.46 -5.42 -4.57
CA TYR A 129 -8.09 -5.51 -5.06
C TYR A 129 -7.37 -6.63 -4.33
N LYS A 130 -6.75 -7.51 -5.09
CA LYS A 130 -6.02 -8.66 -4.59
C LYS A 130 -4.60 -8.63 -5.11
N TYR A 131 -3.67 -8.88 -4.21
CA TYR A 131 -2.24 -8.98 -4.47
C TYR A 131 -1.72 -10.25 -3.81
N PHE A 132 -0.96 -11.00 -4.55
CA PHE A 132 -0.41 -12.26 -4.09
C PHE A 132 1.06 -12.37 -4.48
N VAL A 133 1.87 -12.91 -3.58
CA VAL A 133 3.26 -13.29 -3.85
C VAL A 133 3.59 -14.57 -3.08
N GLY A 134 4.33 -15.44 -3.71
CA GLY A 134 4.62 -16.77 -3.21
C GLY A 134 3.99 -17.86 -4.06
N GLN A 135 3.95 -19.08 -3.57
CA GLN A 135 3.27 -20.19 -4.19
C GLN A 135 1.86 -20.32 -3.59
N ASN A 136 0.86 -20.51 -4.42
CA ASN A 136 -0.50 -20.73 -3.94
C ASN A 136 -0.74 -22.22 -3.64
N SER A 137 -1.87 -22.51 -3.00
CA SER A 137 -2.26 -23.90 -2.64
C SER A 137 -2.42 -24.85 -3.85
N ALA A 138 -2.49 -24.34 -5.06
CA ALA A 138 -2.50 -25.13 -6.29
C ALA A 138 -1.11 -25.33 -6.89
N GLY A 139 -0.05 -24.90 -6.20
CA GLY A 139 1.34 -25.01 -6.64
C GLY A 139 1.76 -23.99 -7.69
N ALA A 140 0.94 -22.97 -7.98
CA ALA A 140 1.30 -21.92 -8.92
C ALA A 140 2.03 -20.77 -8.21
N GLY A 141 3.05 -20.22 -8.88
CA GLY A 141 3.95 -19.21 -8.35
C GLY A 141 5.26 -19.79 -7.85
N THR A 142 6.11 -18.95 -7.29
CA THR A 142 7.39 -19.34 -6.68
C THR A 142 7.34 -18.96 -5.21
N GLU A 143 7.64 -19.92 -4.34
CA GLU A 143 7.73 -19.66 -2.91
C GLU A 143 8.72 -18.53 -2.61
N LEU A 144 8.34 -17.66 -1.69
CA LEU A 144 9.30 -16.74 -1.10
C LEU A 144 10.24 -17.51 -0.18
N PRO A 145 11.49 -17.06 0.00
CA PRO A 145 12.32 -17.51 1.09
C PRO A 145 11.56 -17.38 2.41
N GLU A 146 11.61 -18.40 3.26
CA GLU A 146 10.90 -18.39 4.53
C GLU A 146 11.22 -17.13 5.35
N PHE A 147 10.19 -16.44 5.80
CA PHE A 147 10.31 -15.21 6.56
C PHE A 147 9.46 -15.24 7.83
N ASN A 148 9.93 -14.55 8.86
CA ASN A 148 9.25 -14.42 10.16
C ASN A 148 8.74 -13.02 10.44
N SER A 149 9.02 -12.07 9.57
CA SER A 149 8.54 -10.69 9.73
C SER A 149 8.23 -10.09 8.37
N LEU A 150 7.20 -9.25 8.33
CA LEU A 150 6.79 -8.57 7.12
C LEU A 150 6.27 -7.15 7.40
N ALA A 151 6.25 -6.33 6.36
CA ALA A 151 5.49 -5.09 6.32
C ALA A 151 4.94 -4.88 4.91
N ILE A 152 3.83 -4.16 4.83
CA ILE A 152 3.17 -3.79 3.58
C ILE A 152 3.21 -2.28 3.43
N LYS A 153 3.50 -1.81 2.23
CA LYS A 153 3.45 -0.40 1.83
C LYS A 153 2.41 -0.24 0.73
N VAL A 154 1.48 0.67 0.92
CA VAL A 154 0.48 1.06 -0.07
C VAL A 154 0.75 2.50 -0.49
N ILE A 155 0.87 2.73 -1.78
CA ILE A 155 1.20 4.01 -2.38
C ILE A 155 -0.01 4.51 -3.15
N PHE A 156 -0.50 5.67 -2.77
CA PHE A 156 -1.64 6.33 -3.38
C PHE A 156 -1.13 7.39 -4.36
N GLN A 157 -1.62 7.34 -5.57
CA GLN A 157 -1.23 8.24 -6.65
C GLN A 157 -2.48 8.84 -7.29
N THR A 158 -2.45 10.11 -7.59
CA THR A 158 -3.49 10.76 -8.39
C THR A 158 -2.92 11.97 -9.13
N SER A 159 -3.38 12.22 -10.32
CA SER A 159 -3.12 13.48 -11.06
C SER A 159 -4.18 14.54 -10.76
N ASN A 160 -5.24 14.19 -10.04
CA ASN A 160 -6.32 15.08 -9.65
C ASN A 160 -6.57 15.00 -8.16
N SER A 161 -6.20 16.06 -7.43
CA SER A 161 -6.35 16.13 -5.97
C SER A 161 -7.79 16.03 -5.48
N SER A 162 -8.77 16.27 -6.36
CA SER A 162 -10.19 16.12 -6.05
C SER A 162 -10.67 14.66 -6.12
N LEU A 163 -9.87 13.76 -6.70
CA LEU A 163 -10.19 12.36 -6.91
C LEU A 163 -9.10 11.44 -6.33
N PRO A 164 -8.79 11.57 -5.01
CA PRO A 164 -7.82 10.67 -4.40
C PRO A 164 -8.37 9.24 -4.37
N PRO A 165 -7.51 8.23 -4.53
CA PRO A 165 -7.91 6.85 -4.30
C PRO A 165 -8.25 6.65 -2.81
N MET A 166 -9.16 5.72 -2.55
CA MET A 166 -9.60 5.38 -1.19
C MET A 166 -9.50 3.87 -1.00
N ILE A 167 -9.12 3.45 0.20
CA ILE A 167 -9.15 2.03 0.56
C ILE A 167 -9.92 1.81 1.86
N LYS A 168 -10.50 0.63 1.98
CA LYS A 168 -11.13 0.11 3.20
C LYS A 168 -10.89 -1.40 3.30
N ASP A 169 -11.21 -1.97 4.44
CA ASP A 169 -11.18 -3.42 4.70
C ASP A 169 -9.82 -4.05 4.35
N PHE A 170 -8.74 -3.35 4.69
CA PHE A 170 -7.38 -3.81 4.42
C PHE A 170 -7.05 -5.06 5.25
N ARG A 171 -6.59 -6.10 4.57
CA ARG A 171 -6.16 -7.37 5.16
C ARG A 171 -4.84 -7.80 4.55
N ALA A 172 -3.89 -8.18 5.37
CA ALA A 172 -2.65 -8.81 4.95
C ALA A 172 -2.53 -10.16 5.65
N ILE A 173 -2.32 -11.21 4.89
CA ILE A 173 -2.28 -12.60 5.35
C ILE A 173 -0.94 -13.19 4.90
N ALA A 174 -0.17 -13.73 5.84
CA ALA A 174 1.01 -14.52 5.55
C ALA A 174 0.71 -15.99 5.85
N PHE A 175 1.14 -16.88 4.97
CA PHE A 175 0.91 -18.31 5.13
C PHE A 175 2.07 -19.12 4.53
N GLN A 176 2.17 -20.35 4.95
CA GLN A 176 3.06 -21.34 4.36
C GLN A 176 2.28 -22.07 3.26
N ALA A 177 2.86 -22.14 2.08
CA ALA A 177 2.27 -22.86 0.94
C ALA A 177 2.50 -24.37 1.07
#